data_b4dda0cbae8e1a64fedfbfb9a7b9ba09
#
_entry.id   b4dda0cbae8e1a64fedfbfb9a7b9ba09
#
_cell.length_a   1.000
_cell.length_b   1.000
_cell.length_c   1.000
_cell.angle_alpha   90.00
_cell.angle_beta   90.00
_cell.angle_gamma   90.00
#
_symmetry.space_group_name_H-M   'P 1'
#
loop_
_entity.id
_entity.type
_entity.pdbx_description
1 polymer ?
#
loop_
_entity_poly.entity_id
_entity_poly.type
_entity_poly.pdbx_seq_one_letter_code
_entity_poly.pdbx_strand_id
1 'polypeptide(L)'
;MYGMVIGVAQAFALIRTEDVTATEFAEPLHAWVSAMLGGMIPEMATAIDSGQHLTDVSSLGINQAAFRNFLATYDDQGVSSELFVPFQKLLDRSVEEGHAADGLSRLADLLTK
;
A
#
# COMPACT_ATOMS: atom_id res chain seq x y z
N MET A 1 -9.08 -9.41 5.86
CA MET A 1 -9.36 -8.63 7.09
C MET A 1 -8.11 -8.15 7.81
N TYR A 2 -7.18 -9.02 8.14
CA TYR A 2 -5.96 -8.62 8.87
C TYR A 2 -5.11 -7.59 8.13
N GLY A 3 -5.03 -7.67 6.80
CA GLY A 3 -4.34 -6.64 6.02
C GLY A 3 -4.93 -5.26 6.20
N MET A 4 -6.26 -5.16 6.29
CA MET A 4 -6.94 -3.90 6.57
C MET A 4 -6.64 -3.39 7.98
N VAL A 5 -6.66 -4.28 8.96
CA VAL A 5 -6.35 -3.91 10.35
C VAL A 5 -4.92 -3.38 10.47
N ILE A 6 -3.97 -4.04 9.83
CA ILE A 6 -2.55 -3.60 9.82
C ILE A 6 -2.44 -2.19 9.23
N GLY A 7 -3.08 -1.94 8.10
CA GLY A 7 -3.05 -0.63 7.45
C GLY A 7 -3.69 0.46 8.29
N VAL A 8 -4.84 0.18 8.88
CA VAL A 8 -5.55 1.12 9.74
C VAL A 8 -4.76 1.41 11.02
N ALA A 9 -4.21 0.37 11.65
CA ALA A 9 -3.38 0.54 12.86
C ALA A 9 -2.17 1.42 12.57
N GLN A 10 -1.50 1.21 11.44
CA GLN A 10 -0.35 2.03 11.04
C GLN A 10 -0.75 3.49 10.81
N ALA A 11 -1.90 3.72 10.18
CA ALA A 11 -2.41 5.06 9.95
C ALA A 11 -2.69 5.79 11.26
N PHE A 12 -3.34 5.12 12.21
CA PHE A 12 -3.60 5.71 13.53
C PHE A 12 -2.31 5.95 14.32
N ALA A 13 -1.35 5.05 14.22
CA ALA A 13 -0.06 5.23 14.88
C ALA A 13 0.64 6.49 14.38
N LEU A 14 0.59 6.74 13.06
CA LEU A 14 1.18 7.94 12.48
C LEU A 14 0.43 9.21 12.87
N ILE A 15 -0.92 9.19 12.83
CA ILE A 15 -1.71 10.38 13.14
C ILE A 15 -1.57 10.80 14.62
N ARG A 16 -1.26 9.87 15.51
CA ARG A 16 -1.03 10.18 16.93
C ARG A 16 0.16 11.10 17.15
N THR A 17 1.06 11.22 16.19
CA THR A 17 2.21 12.14 16.27
C THR A 17 1.81 13.57 15.95
N GLU A 18 0.60 13.79 15.45
CA GLU A 18 0.03 15.09 15.13
C GLU A 18 -1.02 15.50 16.17
N ASP A 19 -1.43 16.75 16.14
CA ASP A 19 -2.44 17.29 17.05
C ASP A 19 -3.86 17.03 16.52
N VAL A 20 -4.14 15.76 16.22
CA VAL A 20 -5.43 15.29 15.69
C VAL A 20 -5.82 14.04 16.48
N THR A 21 -7.05 14.00 16.97
CA THR A 21 -7.52 12.82 17.71
C THR A 21 -7.85 11.68 16.73
N ALA A 22 -7.80 10.45 17.23
CA ALA A 22 -8.19 9.29 16.44
C ALA A 22 -9.65 9.41 15.95
N THR A 23 -10.53 9.92 16.81
CA THR A 23 -11.95 10.13 16.47
C THR A 23 -12.12 11.12 15.33
N GLU A 24 -11.37 12.23 15.34
CA GLU A 24 -11.40 13.22 14.25
C GLU A 24 -10.91 12.62 12.92
N PHE A 25 -9.95 11.71 12.98
CA PHE A 25 -9.37 11.10 11.79
C PHE A 25 -10.22 9.94 11.25
N ALA A 26 -11.05 9.32 12.08
CA ALA A 26 -11.78 8.09 11.72
C ALA A 26 -12.70 8.27 10.51
N GLU A 27 -13.45 9.37 10.44
CA GLU A 27 -14.40 9.59 9.35
C GLU A 27 -13.74 9.80 7.99
N PRO A 28 -12.77 10.73 7.84
CA PRO A 28 -12.07 10.87 6.58
C PRO A 28 -11.30 9.62 6.17
N LEU A 29 -10.72 8.89 7.11
CA LEU A 29 -10.05 7.62 6.81
C LEU A 29 -11.03 6.60 6.25
N HIS A 30 -12.18 6.43 6.90
CA HIS A 30 -13.21 5.49 6.46
C HIS A 30 -13.71 5.85 5.05
N ALA A 31 -14.00 7.12 4.81
CA ALA A 31 -14.47 7.58 3.50
C ALA A 31 -13.44 7.30 2.39
N TRP A 32 -12.18 7.58 2.66
CA TRP A 32 -11.11 7.38 1.68
C TRP A 32 -10.88 5.90 1.37
N VAL A 33 -10.82 5.06 2.41
CA VAL A 33 -10.61 3.61 2.24
C VAL A 33 -11.78 3.00 1.48
N SER A 34 -13.01 3.37 1.82
CA SER A 34 -14.21 2.86 1.13
C SER A 34 -14.21 3.23 -0.36
N ALA A 35 -13.83 4.46 -0.69
CA ALA A 35 -13.75 4.91 -2.08
C ALA A 35 -12.67 4.14 -2.85
N MET A 36 -11.50 3.93 -2.24
CA MET A 36 -10.41 3.21 -2.88
C MET A 36 -10.73 1.75 -3.14
N LEU A 37 -11.29 1.06 -2.17
CA LEU A 37 -11.59 -0.37 -2.30
C LEU A 37 -12.63 -0.63 -3.39
N GLY A 38 -13.57 0.29 -3.57
CA GLY A 38 -14.62 0.15 -4.58
C GLY A 38 -14.09 0.05 -6.01
N GLY A 39 -13.01 0.76 -6.33
CA GLY A 39 -12.36 0.69 -7.64
C GLY A 39 -11.25 -0.35 -7.71
N MET A 40 -10.42 -0.39 -6.68
CA MET A 40 -9.20 -1.20 -6.65
C MET A 40 -9.47 -2.70 -6.77
N ILE A 41 -10.43 -3.22 -6.03
CA ILE A 41 -10.68 -4.66 -5.99
C ILE A 41 -11.13 -5.19 -7.36
N PRO A 42 -12.14 -4.61 -8.03
CA PRO A 42 -12.54 -5.08 -9.36
C PRO A 42 -11.43 -4.95 -10.40
N GLU A 43 -10.67 -3.87 -10.38
CA GLU A 43 -9.57 -3.66 -11.33
C GLU A 43 -8.45 -4.68 -11.14
N MET A 44 -8.08 -4.97 -9.90
CA MET A 44 -7.08 -5.99 -9.60
C MET A 44 -7.56 -7.38 -10.05
N ALA A 45 -8.82 -7.70 -9.79
CA ALA A 45 -9.38 -8.99 -10.21
C ALA A 45 -9.30 -9.18 -11.71
N THR A 46 -9.68 -8.16 -12.49
CA THR A 46 -9.61 -8.20 -13.96
C THR A 46 -8.17 -8.36 -14.43
N ALA A 47 -7.23 -7.65 -13.85
CA ALA A 47 -5.81 -7.75 -14.21
C ALA A 47 -5.25 -9.15 -13.93
N ILE A 48 -5.59 -9.70 -12.78
CA ILE A 48 -5.15 -11.05 -12.37
C ILE A 48 -5.69 -12.11 -13.32
N ASP A 49 -6.99 -12.08 -13.61
CA ASP A 49 -7.63 -13.07 -14.48
C ASP A 49 -7.09 -13.00 -15.91
N SER A 50 -6.85 -11.80 -16.43
CA SER A 50 -6.37 -11.61 -17.80
C SER A 50 -4.85 -11.76 -17.95
N GLY A 51 -4.11 -11.68 -16.86
CA GLY A 51 -2.65 -11.63 -16.90
C GLY A 51 -2.08 -10.33 -17.43
N GLN A 52 -2.91 -9.29 -17.59
CA GLN A 52 -2.52 -7.98 -18.13
C GLN A 52 -2.36 -6.99 -16.97
N HIS A 53 -1.12 -6.83 -16.50
CA HIS A 53 -0.80 -6.01 -15.33
C HIS A 53 -0.26 -4.62 -15.66
N LEU A 54 0.07 -4.35 -16.93
CA LEU A 54 0.60 -3.04 -17.32
C LEU A 54 -0.37 -1.92 -16.94
N THR A 55 0.18 -0.84 -16.43
CA THR A 55 -0.60 0.33 -16.05
C THR A 55 0.22 1.60 -16.27
N ASP A 56 -0.46 2.70 -16.57
CA ASP A 56 0.11 4.03 -16.56
C ASP A 56 -0.27 4.80 -15.28
N VAL A 57 -0.96 4.12 -14.36
CA VAL A 57 -1.41 4.69 -13.09
C VAL A 57 -0.89 3.83 -11.94
N SER A 58 -0.12 4.41 -11.03
CA SER A 58 0.33 3.74 -9.81
C SER A 58 1.06 2.41 -10.04
N SER A 59 2.09 2.43 -10.89
CA SER A 59 2.93 1.26 -11.16
C SER A 59 3.73 0.81 -9.93
N LEU A 60 4.24 -0.42 -9.95
CA LEU A 60 5.10 -0.94 -8.90
C LEU A 60 6.37 -0.09 -8.71
N GLY A 61 6.96 0.44 -9.79
CA GLY A 61 8.11 1.32 -9.70
C GLY A 61 7.79 2.62 -8.97
N ILE A 62 6.63 3.21 -9.25
CA ILE A 62 6.17 4.43 -8.56
C ILE A 62 5.90 4.12 -7.09
N ASN A 63 5.23 3.01 -6.80
CA ASN A 63 4.93 2.61 -5.43
C ASN A 63 6.20 2.30 -4.64
N GLN A 64 7.19 1.67 -5.26
CA GLN A 64 8.48 1.40 -4.64
C GLN A 64 9.14 2.69 -4.13
N ALA A 65 9.19 3.71 -4.97
CA ALA A 65 9.80 5.00 -4.62
C ALA A 65 8.97 5.73 -3.55
N ALA A 66 7.65 5.75 -3.71
CA ALA A 66 6.75 6.42 -2.77
C ALA A 66 6.79 5.75 -1.39
N PHE A 67 6.84 4.42 -1.35
CA PHE A 67 6.80 3.70 -0.08
C PHE A 67 8.07 3.93 0.75
N ARG A 68 9.22 4.11 0.12
CA ARG A 68 10.45 4.50 0.83
C ARG A 68 10.27 5.82 1.57
N ASN A 69 9.55 6.76 0.99
CA ASN A 69 9.25 8.04 1.64
C ASN A 69 8.33 7.86 2.84
N PHE A 70 7.35 6.95 2.76
CA PHE A 70 6.51 6.62 3.91
C PHE A 70 7.31 6.02 5.05
N LEU A 71 8.23 5.10 4.76
CA LEU A 71 9.08 4.50 5.78
C LEU A 71 9.96 5.57 6.46
N ALA A 72 10.51 6.49 5.68
CA ALA A 72 11.31 7.60 6.22
C ALA A 72 10.46 8.51 7.11
N THR A 73 9.21 8.78 6.73
CA THR A 73 8.28 9.57 7.52
C THR A 73 7.97 8.90 8.86
N TYR A 74 7.71 7.59 8.85
CA TYR A 74 7.49 6.84 10.09
C TYR A 74 8.69 6.94 11.02
N ASP A 75 9.88 6.75 10.49
CA ASP A 75 11.13 6.84 11.24
C ASP A 75 11.30 8.23 11.86
N ASP A 76 11.12 9.28 11.06
CA ASP A 76 11.23 10.68 11.52
C ASP A 76 10.22 11.01 12.62
N GLN A 77 9.03 10.40 12.58
CA GLN A 77 7.97 10.63 13.56
C GLN A 77 8.05 9.67 14.76
N GLY A 78 9.04 8.79 14.80
CA GLY A 78 9.20 7.82 15.87
C GLY A 78 8.14 6.73 15.87
N VAL A 79 7.57 6.42 14.71
CA VAL A 79 6.57 5.36 14.53
C VAL A 79 7.24 4.13 13.92
N SER A 80 7.02 2.95 14.51
CA SER A 80 7.59 1.70 13.98
C SER A 80 7.07 1.39 12.59
N SER A 81 7.96 1.01 11.70
CA SER A 81 7.65 0.53 10.35
C SER A 81 7.73 -1.00 10.24
N GLU A 82 7.79 -1.71 11.36
CA GLU A 82 8.02 -3.16 11.37
C GLU A 82 7.02 -3.98 10.54
N LEU A 83 5.79 -3.48 10.41
CA LEU A 83 4.77 -4.15 9.59
C LEU A 83 4.94 -3.88 8.09
N PHE A 84 5.61 -2.80 7.74
CA PHE A 84 5.69 -2.35 6.34
C PHE A 84 7.07 -2.53 5.69
N VAL A 85 8.12 -2.78 6.47
CA VAL A 85 9.43 -3.09 5.90
C VAL A 85 9.38 -4.32 5.00
N PRO A 86 8.70 -5.42 5.35
CA PRO A 86 8.56 -6.55 4.43
C PRO A 86 7.85 -6.20 3.13
N PHE A 87 6.88 -5.29 3.19
CA PHE A 87 6.19 -4.83 1.98
C PHE A 87 7.14 -4.06 1.06
N GLN A 88 7.98 -3.18 1.61
CA GLN A 88 9.01 -2.50 0.81
C GLN A 88 9.93 -3.51 0.11
N LYS A 89 10.32 -4.57 0.82
CA LYS A 89 11.16 -5.62 0.24
C LYS A 89 10.47 -6.34 -0.91
N LEU A 90 9.16 -6.54 -0.81
CA LEU A 90 8.38 -7.14 -1.90
C LEU A 90 8.33 -6.22 -3.11
N LEU A 91 8.13 -4.91 -2.90
CA LEU A 91 8.17 -3.92 -3.98
C LEU A 91 9.54 -3.89 -4.65
N ASP A 92 10.61 -3.90 -3.87
CA ASP A 92 11.98 -3.92 -4.39
C ASP A 92 12.22 -5.16 -5.26
N ARG A 93 11.81 -6.34 -4.77
CA ARG A 93 11.94 -7.58 -5.53
C ARG A 93 11.14 -7.54 -6.83
N SER A 94 9.93 -6.98 -6.79
CA SER A 94 9.07 -6.86 -7.97
C SER A 94 9.75 -6.05 -9.08
N VAL A 95 10.38 -4.95 -8.70
CA VAL A 95 11.09 -4.09 -9.65
C VAL A 95 12.34 -4.79 -10.19
N GLU A 96 13.10 -5.46 -9.33
CA GLU A 96 14.29 -6.23 -9.73
C GLU A 96 13.94 -7.35 -10.72
N GLU A 97 12.78 -7.98 -10.56
CA GLU A 97 12.30 -9.04 -11.46
C GLU A 97 11.71 -8.50 -12.76
N GLY A 98 11.72 -7.20 -12.98
CA GLY A 98 11.32 -6.59 -14.25
C GLY A 98 9.86 -6.14 -14.30
N HIS A 99 9.19 -6.00 -13.16
CA HIS A 99 7.76 -5.68 -13.10
C HIS A 99 7.48 -4.20 -12.77
N ALA A 100 8.44 -3.31 -12.94
CA ALA A 100 8.30 -1.90 -12.57
C ALA A 100 7.11 -1.20 -13.25
N ALA A 101 6.79 -1.60 -14.49
CA ALA A 101 5.68 -1.00 -15.26
C ALA A 101 4.32 -1.63 -14.96
N ASP A 102 4.28 -2.72 -14.21
CA ASP A 102 3.03 -3.38 -13.83
C ASP A 102 2.38 -2.70 -12.64
N GLY A 103 1.07 -2.87 -12.50
CA GLY A 103 0.33 -2.40 -11.32
C GLY A 103 0.49 -3.34 -10.13
N LEU A 104 -0.09 -2.93 -9.00
CA LEU A 104 -0.05 -3.69 -7.75
C LEU A 104 -0.68 -5.09 -7.87
N SER A 105 -1.53 -5.31 -8.87
CA SER A 105 -2.13 -6.62 -9.15
C SER A 105 -1.08 -7.71 -9.39
N ARG A 106 0.11 -7.34 -9.89
CA ARG A 106 1.21 -8.29 -10.10
C ARG A 106 1.67 -8.96 -8.80
N LEU A 107 1.48 -8.30 -7.67
CA LEU A 107 1.88 -8.84 -6.37
C LEU A 107 1.19 -10.17 -6.05
N ALA A 108 -0.03 -10.38 -6.54
CA ALA A 108 -0.73 -11.65 -6.35
C ALA A 108 0.05 -12.81 -6.97
N ASP A 109 0.61 -12.60 -8.17
CA ASP A 109 1.41 -13.63 -8.84
C ASP A 109 2.73 -13.89 -8.08
N LEU A 110 3.37 -12.84 -7.57
CA LEU A 110 4.63 -12.96 -6.84
C LEU A 110 4.45 -13.67 -5.50
N LEU A 111 3.28 -13.56 -4.89
CA LEU A 111 2.96 -14.20 -3.63
C LEU A 111 2.45 -15.64 -3.79
N THR A 112 2.10 -16.03 -5.00
CA THR A 112 1.65 -17.39 -5.31
C THR A 112 2.87 -18.29 -5.53
N LYS A 113 2.92 -19.38 -4.82
CA LYS A 113 4.03 -20.35 -4.92
C LYS A 113 3.72 -21.48 -5.88
#